data_5156981dd105d69542c65996f10e3593
#
_entry.id   5156981dd105d69542c65996f10e3593
#
_cell.length_a   1.000
_cell.length_b   1.000
_cell.length_c   1.000
_cell.angle_alpha   90.00
_cell.angle_beta   90.00
_cell.angle_gamma   90.00
#
_symmetry.space_group_name_H-M   'P 1'
#
loop_
_entity.id
_entity.type
_entity.pdbx_description
1 polymer ?
#
loop_
_entity_poly.entity_id
_entity_poly.type
_entity_poly.pdbx_seq_one_letter_code
_entity_poly.pdbx_strand_id
1 'polypeptide(L)'
;MGAEKLLKLKRPNIFWTSCATHTINLMLESIEKMPRYKKVIDQAKSLTIFIYAHRKTLSLMRSFTKKMDIVKQGVTRFASSFLTLQSLMEKKAQLRTMFTSFEWEECKWSKIVKGKVAYAL
;
A
#
# COMPACT_ATOMS: atom_id res chain seq x y z
N MET A 1 -7.95 -21.59 -19.62
CA MET A 1 -9.15 -22.00 -20.39
C MET A 1 -8.99 -23.36 -21.07
N GLY A 2 -7.83 -23.75 -21.61
CA GLY A 2 -7.64 -25.06 -22.25
C GLY A 2 -7.74 -26.26 -21.28
N ALA A 3 -7.13 -26.16 -20.10
CA ALA A 3 -7.11 -27.24 -19.11
C ALA A 3 -8.52 -27.55 -18.55
N GLU A 4 -9.37 -26.52 -18.36
CA GLU A 4 -10.75 -26.68 -17.91
C GLU A 4 -11.59 -27.51 -18.89
N LYS A 5 -11.51 -27.17 -20.18
CA LYS A 5 -12.24 -27.89 -21.24
C LYS A 5 -11.80 -29.35 -21.35
N LEU A 6 -10.48 -29.60 -21.27
CA LEU A 6 -9.92 -30.95 -21.28
C LEU A 6 -10.34 -31.77 -20.06
N LEU A 7 -10.38 -31.12 -18.88
CA LEU A 7 -10.79 -31.80 -17.64
C LEU A 7 -12.26 -32.18 -17.67
N LYS A 8 -13.15 -31.29 -18.13
CA LYS A 8 -14.58 -31.58 -18.31
C LYS A 8 -14.83 -32.73 -19.28
N LEU A 9 -14.06 -32.82 -20.39
CA LEU A 9 -14.17 -33.92 -21.35
C LEU A 9 -13.74 -35.26 -20.77
N LYS A 10 -12.64 -35.28 -19.99
CA LYS A 10 -12.08 -36.51 -19.42
C LYS A 10 -12.76 -36.95 -18.12
N ARG A 11 -13.30 -36.01 -17.36
CA ARG A 11 -13.89 -36.25 -16.03
C ARG A 11 -15.14 -35.38 -15.84
N PRO A 12 -16.28 -35.78 -16.42
CA PRO A 12 -17.52 -34.98 -16.39
C PRO A 12 -18.08 -34.79 -14.97
N ASN A 13 -17.70 -35.64 -14.02
CA ASN A 13 -18.15 -35.55 -12.61
C ASN A 13 -17.33 -34.58 -11.76
N ILE A 14 -16.28 -33.96 -12.32
CA ILE A 14 -15.47 -32.97 -11.61
C ILE A 14 -16.02 -31.57 -11.92
N PHE A 15 -16.38 -30.86 -10.85
CA PHE A 15 -16.82 -29.48 -10.95
C PHE A 15 -15.59 -28.56 -10.96
N TRP A 16 -15.47 -27.74 -12.00
CA TRP A 16 -14.45 -26.70 -12.06
C TRP A 16 -15.00 -25.38 -11.58
N THR A 17 -14.34 -24.75 -10.60
CA THR A 17 -14.62 -23.36 -10.20
C THR A 17 -13.35 -22.55 -10.28
N SER A 18 -13.45 -21.30 -10.71
CA SER A 18 -12.32 -20.35 -10.64
C SER A 18 -11.95 -20.11 -9.19
N CYS A 19 -10.66 -19.91 -8.93
CA CYS A 19 -10.18 -19.54 -7.60
C CYS A 19 -10.79 -18.20 -7.18
N ALA A 20 -11.59 -18.19 -6.12
CA ALA A 20 -12.24 -16.98 -5.60
C ALA A 20 -11.21 -15.91 -5.23
N THR A 21 -10.10 -16.30 -4.60
CA THR A 21 -9.01 -15.38 -4.24
C THR A 21 -8.42 -14.68 -5.48
N HIS A 22 -8.19 -15.43 -6.56
CA HIS A 22 -7.69 -14.85 -7.81
C HIS A 22 -8.70 -13.89 -8.43
N THR A 23 -9.98 -14.26 -8.44
CA THR A 23 -11.05 -13.40 -8.96
C THR A 23 -11.15 -12.10 -8.18
N ILE A 24 -11.14 -12.16 -6.85
CA ILE A 24 -11.14 -10.96 -5.99
C ILE A 24 -9.91 -10.11 -6.27
N ASN A 25 -8.73 -10.72 -6.43
CA ASN A 25 -7.50 -10.00 -6.71
C ASN A 25 -7.57 -9.25 -8.05
N LEU A 26 -8.15 -9.85 -9.09
CA LEU A 26 -8.38 -9.19 -10.39
C LEU A 26 -9.39 -8.04 -10.29
N MET A 27 -10.42 -8.17 -9.46
CA MET A 27 -11.35 -7.08 -9.19
C MET A 27 -10.65 -5.91 -8.51
N LEU A 28 -9.84 -6.16 -7.50
CA LEU A 28 -9.05 -5.14 -6.81
C LEU A 28 -8.05 -4.46 -7.76
N GLU A 29 -7.40 -5.22 -8.64
CA GLU A 29 -6.54 -4.68 -9.69
C GLU A 29 -7.28 -3.72 -10.62
N SER A 30 -8.49 -4.09 -11.01
CA SER A 30 -9.32 -3.25 -11.88
C SER A 30 -9.71 -1.93 -11.19
N ILE A 31 -10.01 -1.97 -9.90
CA ILE A 31 -10.30 -0.78 -9.08
C ILE A 31 -9.03 0.08 -8.94
N GLU A 32 -7.88 -0.54 -8.67
CA GLU A 32 -6.59 0.17 -8.54
C GLU A 32 -6.22 0.94 -9.82
N LYS A 33 -6.58 0.42 -10.99
CA LYS A 33 -6.32 1.04 -12.31
C LYS A 33 -7.21 2.25 -12.60
N MET A 34 -8.32 2.43 -11.88
CA MET A 34 -9.17 3.60 -12.07
C MET A 34 -8.41 4.88 -11.69
N PRO A 35 -8.44 5.96 -12.52
CA PRO A 35 -7.58 7.15 -12.34
C PRO A 35 -7.64 7.76 -10.94
N ARG A 36 -8.84 7.79 -10.35
CA ARG A 36 -9.08 8.35 -9.01
C ARG A 36 -8.36 7.56 -7.93
N TYR A 37 -8.47 6.24 -7.95
CA TYR A 37 -7.87 5.36 -6.95
C TYR A 37 -6.37 5.20 -7.19
N LYS A 38 -5.95 5.10 -8.46
CA LYS A 38 -4.54 5.02 -8.83
C LYS A 38 -3.73 6.17 -8.25
N LYS A 39 -4.22 7.41 -8.36
CA LYS A 39 -3.54 8.58 -7.80
C LYS A 39 -3.31 8.43 -6.29
N VAL A 40 -4.33 8.05 -5.53
CA VAL A 40 -4.26 7.89 -4.07
C VAL A 40 -3.30 6.75 -3.70
N ILE A 41 -3.36 5.64 -4.41
CA ILE A 41 -2.49 4.48 -4.17
C ILE A 41 -1.03 4.84 -4.46
N ASP A 42 -0.75 5.55 -5.57
CA ASP A 42 0.61 5.97 -5.91
C ASP A 42 1.17 6.97 -4.88
N GLN A 43 0.34 7.87 -4.36
CA GLN A 43 0.72 8.77 -3.27
C GLN A 43 1.04 7.98 -1.99
N ALA A 44 0.19 7.03 -1.60
CA ALA A 44 0.41 6.17 -0.44
C ALA A 44 1.70 5.33 -0.56
N LYS A 45 1.97 4.79 -1.75
CA LYS A 45 3.22 4.08 -2.07
C LYS A 45 4.43 5.00 -1.91
N SER A 46 4.39 6.18 -2.51
CA SER A 46 5.49 7.15 -2.46
C SER A 46 5.80 7.57 -1.03
N LEU A 47 4.78 7.86 -0.23
CA LEU A 47 4.94 8.20 1.18
C LEU A 47 5.55 7.04 1.98
N THR A 48 5.03 5.84 1.82
CA THR A 48 5.52 4.65 2.51
C THR A 48 6.98 4.36 2.15
N ILE A 49 7.32 4.39 0.86
CA ILE A 49 8.70 4.20 0.38
C ILE A 49 9.62 5.27 0.97
N PHE A 50 9.20 6.52 0.98
CA PHE A 50 10.00 7.62 1.55
C PHE A 50 10.28 7.40 3.03
N ILE A 51 9.29 7.07 3.84
CA ILE A 51 9.44 6.82 5.27
C ILE A 51 10.43 5.67 5.54
N TYR A 52 10.29 4.56 4.82
CA TYR A 52 11.11 3.38 5.02
C TYR A 52 12.50 3.47 4.40
N ALA A 53 12.71 4.32 3.41
CA ALA A 53 14.03 4.54 2.81
C ALA A 53 14.99 5.29 3.74
N HIS A 54 14.48 6.02 4.74
CA HIS A 54 15.28 6.88 5.59
C HIS A 54 15.15 6.48 7.06
N ARG A 55 16.23 5.97 7.64
CA ARG A 55 16.26 5.50 9.06
C ARG A 55 15.74 6.53 10.06
N LYS A 56 16.11 7.81 9.89
CA LYS A 56 15.66 8.88 10.79
C LYS A 56 14.15 9.11 10.68
N THR A 57 13.63 9.15 9.48
CA THR A 57 12.17 9.30 9.23
C THR A 57 11.40 8.11 9.77
N LEU A 58 11.91 6.89 9.58
CA LEU A 58 11.31 5.68 10.12
C LEU A 58 11.31 5.67 11.66
N SER A 59 12.44 6.05 12.27
CA SER A 59 12.55 6.16 13.72
C SER A 59 11.58 7.20 14.27
N LEU A 60 11.47 8.35 13.61
CA LEU A 60 10.55 9.41 13.97
C LEU A 60 9.10 8.92 13.86
N MET A 61 8.72 8.29 12.74
CA MET A 61 7.39 7.70 12.59
C MET A 61 7.06 6.72 13.73
N ARG A 62 8.00 5.84 14.07
CA ARG A 62 7.80 4.85 15.14
C ARG A 62 7.62 5.48 16.51
N SER A 63 8.25 6.62 16.78
CA SER A 63 8.06 7.35 18.04
C SER A 63 6.64 7.90 18.16
N PHE A 64 6.06 8.43 17.08
CA PHE A 64 4.70 8.96 17.05
C PHE A 64 3.62 7.88 16.95
N THR A 65 3.90 6.76 16.30
CA THR A 65 2.95 5.64 16.13
C THR A 65 3.07 4.55 17.21
N LYS A 66 3.77 4.81 18.31
CA LYS A 66 4.03 3.83 19.38
C LYS A 66 4.64 2.53 18.86
N LYS A 67 5.61 2.65 17.95
CA LYS A 67 6.31 1.55 17.27
C LYS A 67 5.44 0.72 16.31
N MET A 68 4.23 1.17 15.98
CA MET A 68 3.42 0.50 14.98
C MET A 68 3.87 0.88 13.58
N ASP A 69 4.24 -0.12 12.80
CA ASP A 69 4.68 0.06 11.40
C ASP A 69 3.49 0.20 10.44
N ILE A 70 3.74 0.85 9.30
CA ILE A 70 2.81 0.87 8.18
C ILE A 70 2.96 -0.44 7.41
N VAL A 71 1.84 -1.05 7.03
CA VAL A 71 1.84 -2.25 6.19
C VAL A 71 2.45 -1.91 4.83
N LYS A 72 3.55 -2.57 4.48
CA LYS A 72 4.21 -2.40 3.18
C LYS A 72 3.47 -3.15 2.11
N GLN A 73 3.35 -2.53 0.94
CA GLN A 73 2.81 -3.21 -0.22
C GLN A 73 3.76 -4.31 -0.70
N GLY A 74 3.23 -5.52 -0.92
CA GLY A 74 3.94 -6.58 -1.62
C GLY A 74 3.96 -6.36 -3.14
N VAL A 75 5.00 -6.86 -3.81
CA VAL A 75 5.23 -6.62 -5.25
C VAL A 75 4.13 -7.22 -6.14
N THR A 76 3.44 -8.26 -5.69
CA THR A 76 2.55 -9.07 -6.52
C THR A 76 1.12 -9.20 -6.01
N ARG A 77 0.75 -8.49 -4.94
CA ARG A 77 -0.59 -8.63 -4.33
C ARG A 77 -1.32 -7.29 -4.34
N PHE A 78 -2.28 -7.13 -5.21
CA PHE A 78 -3.12 -5.92 -5.29
C PHE A 78 -3.86 -5.63 -3.98
N ALA A 79 -4.29 -6.66 -3.26
CA ALA A 79 -4.88 -6.52 -1.93
C ALA A 79 -3.96 -5.76 -0.95
N SER A 80 -2.64 -5.87 -1.08
CA SER A 80 -1.69 -5.19 -0.19
C SER A 80 -1.67 -3.67 -0.37
N SER A 81 -2.06 -3.14 -1.52
CA SER A 81 -2.22 -1.69 -1.74
C SER A 81 -3.32 -1.14 -0.83
N PHE A 82 -4.44 -1.85 -0.71
CA PHE A 82 -5.56 -1.46 0.14
C PHE A 82 -5.21 -1.59 1.62
N LEU A 83 -4.46 -2.62 2.02
CA LEU A 83 -3.96 -2.77 3.38
C LEU A 83 -2.98 -1.65 3.76
N THR A 84 -2.15 -1.21 2.82
CA THR A 84 -1.27 -0.06 3.03
C THR A 84 -2.08 1.22 3.23
N LEU A 85 -3.11 1.45 2.40
CA LEU A 85 -4.01 2.60 2.54
C LEU A 85 -4.74 2.56 3.89
N GLN A 86 -5.29 1.43 4.29
CA GLN A 86 -5.95 1.25 5.58
C GLN A 86 -4.99 1.59 6.73
N SER A 87 -3.78 1.03 6.70
CA SER A 87 -2.75 1.29 7.71
C SER A 87 -2.35 2.76 7.79
N LEU A 88 -2.27 3.47 6.65
CA LEU A 88 -2.02 4.91 6.61
C LEU A 88 -3.19 5.71 7.19
N MET A 89 -4.43 5.32 6.87
CA MET A 89 -5.62 5.97 7.41
C MET A 89 -5.71 5.84 8.93
N GLU A 90 -5.46 4.66 9.47
CA GLU A 90 -5.44 4.41 10.91
C GLU A 90 -4.39 5.25 11.64
N LYS A 91 -3.27 5.54 10.98
CA LYS A 91 -2.15 6.33 11.53
C LYS A 91 -2.13 7.79 11.08
N LYS A 92 -3.19 8.23 10.39
CA LYS A 92 -3.25 9.58 9.79
C LYS A 92 -2.99 10.70 10.79
N ALA A 93 -3.60 10.63 11.97
CA ALA A 93 -3.42 11.65 13.01
C ALA A 93 -1.96 11.71 13.48
N GLN A 94 -1.37 10.56 13.78
CA GLN A 94 0.02 10.46 14.22
C GLN A 94 1.00 10.92 13.16
N LEU A 95 0.77 10.56 11.89
CA LEU A 95 1.60 11.01 10.78
C LEU A 95 1.51 12.53 10.58
N ARG A 96 0.32 13.12 10.67
CA ARG A 96 0.17 14.57 10.63
C ARG A 96 0.92 15.26 11.74
N THR A 97 0.80 14.77 12.98
CA THR A 97 1.54 15.30 14.12
C THR A 97 3.05 15.18 13.90
N MET A 98 3.52 14.05 13.37
CA MET A 98 4.93 13.85 13.04
C MET A 98 5.44 14.90 12.04
N PHE A 99 4.73 15.09 10.92
CA PHE A 99 5.15 16.02 9.86
C PHE A 99 5.05 17.50 10.25
N THR A 100 4.29 17.83 11.28
CA THR A 100 4.18 19.18 11.86
C THR A 100 5.04 19.35 13.11
N SER A 101 5.79 18.32 13.51
CA SER A 101 6.65 18.39 14.70
C SER A 101 7.95 19.14 14.45
N PHE A 102 8.53 19.67 15.52
CA PHE A 102 9.84 20.32 15.49
C PHE A 102 10.96 19.34 15.05
N GLU A 103 10.87 18.06 15.50
CA GLU A 103 11.81 17.01 15.12
C GLU A 103 11.84 16.74 13.61
N TRP A 104 10.68 16.92 12.94
CA TRP A 104 10.61 16.83 11.48
C TRP A 104 11.27 18.05 10.83
N GLU A 105 11.05 19.25 11.33
CA GLU A 105 11.65 20.49 10.79
C GLU A 105 13.16 20.48 10.89
N GLU A 106 13.74 19.96 11.98
CA GLU A 106 15.17 19.76 12.13
C GLU A 106 15.75 18.65 11.26
N CYS A 107 14.92 17.74 10.79
CA CYS A 107 15.37 16.63 9.98
C CYS A 107 15.81 17.13 8.58
N LYS A 108 17.03 16.78 8.17
CA LYS A 108 17.53 17.15 6.84
C LYS A 108 16.61 16.74 5.69
N TRP A 109 15.79 15.70 5.89
CA TRP A 109 14.88 15.18 4.89
C TRP A 109 13.66 16.09 4.66
N SER A 110 13.28 16.94 5.63
CA SER A 110 12.22 17.93 5.47
C SER A 110 12.58 19.00 4.43
N LYS A 111 13.87 19.29 4.29
CA LYS A 111 14.40 20.33 3.39
C LYS A 111 14.59 19.85 1.96
N ILE A 112 14.56 18.55 1.72
CA ILE A 112 14.75 17.94 0.40
C ILE A 112 13.41 17.88 -0.33
N VAL A 113 13.44 17.97 -1.67
CA VAL A 113 12.25 17.93 -2.53
C VAL A 113 11.33 16.76 -2.22
N LYS A 114 11.91 15.55 -2.04
CA LYS A 114 11.12 14.35 -1.69
C LYS A 114 10.41 14.47 -0.34
N GLY A 115 11.03 15.11 0.65
CA GLY A 115 10.41 15.35 1.96
C GLY A 115 9.29 16.38 1.89
N LYS A 116 9.44 17.43 1.08
CA LYS A 116 8.39 18.43 0.82
C LYS A 116 7.19 17.80 0.11
N VAL A 117 7.45 16.91 -0.85
CA VAL A 117 6.38 16.15 -1.53
C VAL A 117 5.68 15.22 -0.55
N ALA A 118 6.41 14.51 0.31
CA ALA A 118 5.81 13.64 1.33
C ALA A 118 4.94 14.40 2.35
N TYR A 119 5.34 15.63 2.71
CA TYR A 119 4.55 16.52 3.57
C TYR A 119 3.25 16.99 2.89
N ALA A 120 3.28 17.17 1.57
CA ALA A 120 2.13 17.67 0.80
C ALA A 120 1.10 16.58 0.43
N LEU A 121 1.42 15.30 0.64
CA LEU A 121 0.54 14.15 0.38
C LEU A 121 -0.42 13.89 1.54
#